data_97d0a7d5b6da4d20bf63ad5e9ecd3204
#
_entry.id   97d0a7d5b6da4d20bf63ad5e9ecd3204
#
_cell.length_a   1.000
_cell.length_b   1.000
_cell.length_c   1.000
_cell.angle_alpha   90.00
_cell.angle_beta   90.00
_cell.angle_gamma   90.00
#
_symmetry.space_group_name_H-M   'P 1'
#
loop_
_entity.id
_entity.type
_entity.pdbx_description
1 polymer ?
#
loop_
_entity_poly.entity_id
_entity_poly.type
_entity_poly.pdbx_seq_one_letter_code
_entity_poly.pdbx_strand_id
1 'polypeptide(L)'
;MVEIKNMQGEVIARLGEEQGCTDDLSTAFLDELDLSNADLEGADLSNAYIGFCNLTGANLRNADLSNAEIECCEVADADFSGADLSNARIDITTDIWLDAITDDETVFPSHHRPLYM
;
A
#
# COMPACT_ATOMS: atom_id res chain seq x y z
N MET A 1 14.56 -7.71 -10.18
CA MET A 1 13.11 -7.87 -10.44
C MET A 1 12.39 -8.28 -9.16
N VAL A 2 11.30 -7.62 -8.86
CA VAL A 2 10.46 -7.94 -7.71
C VAL A 2 9.15 -8.55 -8.21
N GLU A 3 8.73 -9.65 -7.62
CA GLU A 3 7.44 -10.26 -7.93
C GLU A 3 6.46 -10.01 -6.81
N ILE A 4 5.27 -9.54 -7.16
CA ILE A 4 4.18 -9.40 -6.21
C ILE A 4 3.23 -10.56 -6.45
N LYS A 5 2.92 -11.29 -5.38
CA LYS A 5 2.04 -12.44 -5.43
C LYS A 5 0.73 -12.14 -4.72
N ASN A 6 -0.33 -12.83 -5.11
CA ASN A 6 -1.58 -12.78 -4.36
C ASN A 6 -1.51 -13.78 -3.19
N MET A 7 -2.60 -13.86 -2.42
CA MET A 7 -2.63 -14.72 -1.24
C MET A 7 -2.72 -16.21 -1.56
N GLN A 8 -2.89 -16.56 -2.84
CA GLN A 8 -2.83 -17.93 -3.30
C GLN A 8 -1.44 -18.29 -3.84
N GLY A 9 -0.49 -17.35 -3.79
CA GLY A 9 0.87 -17.57 -4.24
C GLY A 9 1.10 -17.36 -5.73
N GLU A 10 0.11 -16.84 -6.44
CA GLU A 10 0.24 -16.58 -7.87
C GLU A 10 0.91 -15.22 -8.09
N VAL A 11 1.82 -15.14 -9.06
CA VAL A 11 2.47 -13.87 -9.40
C VAL A 11 1.47 -12.99 -10.15
N ILE A 12 1.18 -11.82 -9.61
CA ILE A 12 0.23 -10.89 -10.20
C ILE A 12 0.91 -9.64 -10.79
N ALA A 13 2.16 -9.39 -10.43
CA ALA A 13 2.93 -8.30 -11.02
C ALA A 13 4.42 -8.62 -10.94
N ARG A 14 5.15 -8.23 -11.97
CA ARG A 14 6.62 -8.32 -11.98
C ARG A 14 7.16 -6.93 -12.22
N LEU A 15 7.98 -6.45 -11.29
CA LEU A 15 8.47 -5.09 -11.28
C LEU A 15 9.99 -5.11 -11.40
N GLY A 16 10.49 -4.34 -12.32
CA GLY A 16 11.93 -4.24 -12.54
C GLY A 16 12.44 -2.82 -12.37
N GLU A 17 13.56 -2.51 -13.01
CA GLU A 17 14.17 -1.18 -12.89
C GLU A 17 13.27 -0.07 -13.42
N GLU A 18 12.36 -0.35 -14.34
CA GLU A 18 11.42 0.63 -14.88
C GLU A 18 10.51 1.20 -13.79
N GLN A 19 10.18 0.41 -12.77
CA GLN A 19 9.40 0.84 -11.63
C GLN A 19 10.27 1.25 -10.44
N GLY A 20 11.59 1.33 -10.66
CA GLY A 20 12.52 1.66 -9.59
C GLY A 20 12.84 0.51 -8.65
N CYS A 21 12.41 -0.70 -8.99
CA CYS A 21 12.59 -1.86 -8.10
C CYS A 21 13.86 -2.62 -8.46
N THR A 22 14.72 -2.83 -7.48
CA THR A 22 15.90 -3.70 -7.61
C THR A 22 15.70 -4.97 -6.80
N ASP A 23 15.70 -4.84 -5.47
CA ASP A 23 15.56 -5.98 -4.56
C ASP A 23 14.31 -5.88 -3.68
N ASP A 24 13.72 -4.68 -3.56
CA ASP A 24 12.54 -4.46 -2.74
C ASP A 24 11.65 -3.42 -3.41
N LEU A 25 10.59 -3.04 -2.73
CA LEU A 25 9.60 -2.11 -3.26
C LEU A 25 9.81 -0.67 -2.76
N SER A 26 10.87 -0.43 -1.98
CA SER A 26 11.15 0.93 -1.54
C SER A 26 11.46 1.81 -2.75
N THR A 27 10.93 3.02 -2.74
CA THR A 27 11.04 3.98 -3.84
C THR A 27 10.40 3.53 -5.16
N ALA A 28 9.67 2.42 -5.18
CA ALA A 28 9.03 1.92 -6.40
C ALA A 28 7.98 2.90 -6.92
N PHE A 29 7.83 2.95 -8.23
CA PHE A 29 6.78 3.72 -8.89
C PHE A 29 5.70 2.74 -9.38
N LEU A 30 4.61 2.66 -8.64
CA LEU A 30 3.51 1.73 -8.91
C LEU A 30 2.30 2.53 -9.39
N ASP A 31 2.01 2.44 -10.69
CA ASP A 31 0.97 3.24 -11.30
C ASP A 31 0.02 2.37 -12.12
N GLU A 32 -1.26 2.53 -11.86
CA GLU A 32 -2.33 1.84 -12.59
C GLU A 32 -2.23 0.31 -12.54
N LEU A 33 -1.78 -0.25 -11.42
CA LEU A 33 -1.63 -1.70 -11.26
C LEU A 33 -2.84 -2.30 -10.56
N ASP A 34 -3.20 -3.51 -10.98
CA ASP A 34 -4.18 -4.31 -10.25
C ASP A 34 -3.43 -5.17 -9.23
N LEU A 35 -3.46 -4.69 -7.99
CA LEU A 35 -2.83 -5.37 -6.86
C LEU A 35 -3.90 -5.95 -5.92
N SER A 36 -5.10 -6.21 -6.45
CA SER A 36 -6.16 -6.79 -5.63
C SER A 36 -5.72 -8.14 -5.09
N ASN A 37 -5.98 -8.36 -3.82
CA ASN A 37 -5.60 -9.56 -3.09
C ASN A 37 -4.08 -9.81 -3.06
N ALA A 38 -3.26 -8.79 -3.30
CA ALA A 38 -1.81 -8.90 -3.25
C ALA A 38 -1.36 -9.25 -1.83
N ASP A 39 -0.32 -10.07 -1.73
CA ASP A 39 0.33 -10.35 -0.46
C ASP A 39 1.55 -9.44 -0.33
N LEU A 40 1.38 -8.37 0.44
CA LEU A 40 2.42 -7.38 0.69
C LEU A 40 2.72 -7.29 2.19
N GLU A 41 2.43 -8.37 2.93
CA GLU A 41 2.68 -8.40 4.36
C GLU A 41 4.17 -8.16 4.64
N GLY A 42 4.46 -7.20 5.50
CA GLY A 42 5.82 -6.86 5.88
C GLY A 42 6.65 -6.22 4.76
N ALA A 43 6.05 -5.88 3.63
CA ALA A 43 6.79 -5.32 2.50
C ALA A 43 7.35 -3.95 2.83
N ASP A 44 8.53 -3.66 2.28
CA ASP A 44 9.12 -2.33 2.37
C ASP A 44 8.66 -1.52 1.15
N LEU A 45 7.71 -0.63 1.39
CA LEU A 45 7.17 0.29 0.39
C LEU A 45 7.49 1.74 0.76
N SER A 46 8.50 1.92 1.59
CA SER A 46 8.89 3.26 2.03
C SER A 46 9.29 4.12 0.83
N ASN A 47 8.83 5.36 0.83
CA ASN A 47 9.10 6.32 -0.25
C ASN A 47 8.54 5.91 -1.61
N ALA A 48 7.70 4.88 -1.67
CA ALA A 48 7.10 4.43 -2.94
C ALA A 48 5.98 5.38 -3.37
N TYR A 49 5.76 5.45 -4.67
CA TYR A 49 4.58 6.08 -5.23
C TYR A 49 3.60 4.98 -5.60
N ILE A 50 2.38 5.07 -5.09
CA ILE A 50 1.31 4.11 -5.38
C ILE A 50 0.11 4.91 -5.87
N GLY A 51 -0.10 4.94 -7.17
CA GLY A 51 -1.14 5.76 -7.77
C GLY A 51 -2.10 4.95 -8.63
N PHE A 52 -3.39 5.23 -8.48
CA PHE A 52 -4.43 4.64 -9.32
C PHE A 52 -4.40 3.11 -9.32
N CYS A 53 -3.93 2.52 -8.23
CA CYS A 53 -3.85 1.07 -8.07
C CYS A 53 -5.10 0.52 -7.41
N ASN A 54 -5.45 -0.71 -7.76
CA ASN A 54 -6.50 -1.44 -7.06
C ASN A 54 -5.84 -2.32 -5.99
N LEU A 55 -6.05 -1.96 -4.73
CA LEU A 55 -5.53 -2.70 -3.57
C LEU A 55 -6.64 -3.44 -2.82
N THR A 56 -7.79 -3.62 -3.46
CA THR A 56 -8.93 -4.28 -2.82
C THR A 56 -8.53 -5.66 -2.29
N GLY A 57 -8.75 -5.87 -1.00
CA GLY A 57 -8.44 -7.14 -0.36
C GLY A 57 -6.95 -7.44 -0.18
N ALA A 58 -6.07 -6.49 -0.49
CA ALA A 58 -4.63 -6.70 -0.35
C ALA A 58 -4.23 -6.85 1.12
N ASN A 59 -3.21 -7.66 1.36
CA ASN A 59 -2.63 -7.83 2.70
C ASN A 59 -1.41 -6.92 2.82
N LEU A 60 -1.55 -5.83 3.57
CA LEU A 60 -0.47 -4.87 3.83
C LEU A 60 -0.12 -4.85 5.32
N ARG A 61 -0.41 -5.93 6.02
CA ARG A 61 -0.11 -6.02 7.45
C ARG A 61 1.37 -5.83 7.70
N ASN A 62 1.68 -4.96 8.63
CA ASN A 62 3.06 -4.67 9.03
C ASN A 62 3.94 -4.12 7.89
N ALA A 63 3.34 -3.64 6.82
CA ALA A 63 4.10 -3.04 5.71
C ALA A 63 4.66 -1.69 6.13
N ASP A 64 5.82 -1.35 5.58
CA ASP A 64 6.42 -0.04 5.78
C ASP A 64 6.03 0.86 4.60
N LEU A 65 5.13 1.80 4.86
CA LEU A 65 4.67 2.78 3.88
C LEU A 65 5.09 4.20 4.28
N SER A 66 6.10 4.29 5.14
CA SER A 66 6.57 5.60 5.60
C SER A 66 7.06 6.43 4.42
N ASN A 67 6.65 7.69 4.40
CA ASN A 67 6.97 8.64 3.32
C ASN A 67 6.43 8.22 1.95
N ALA A 68 5.57 7.21 1.86
CA ALA A 68 4.97 6.81 0.60
C ALA A 68 3.92 7.83 0.15
N GLU A 69 3.65 7.85 -1.15
CA GLU A 69 2.60 8.69 -1.71
C GLU A 69 1.52 7.75 -2.27
N ILE A 70 0.31 7.85 -1.73
CA ILE A 70 -0.81 6.98 -2.10
C ILE A 70 -1.93 7.85 -2.64
N GLU A 71 -2.17 7.77 -3.94
CA GLU A 71 -3.15 8.59 -4.64
C GLU A 71 -4.20 7.76 -5.35
N CYS A 72 -5.47 8.09 -5.15
CA CYS A 72 -6.57 7.56 -5.94
C CYS A 72 -6.60 6.03 -6.01
N CYS A 73 -6.20 5.35 -4.93
CA CYS A 73 -6.21 3.90 -4.88
C CYS A 73 -7.52 3.40 -4.28
N GLU A 74 -7.94 2.21 -4.72
CA GLU A 74 -9.04 1.49 -4.08
C GLU A 74 -8.44 0.63 -2.97
N VAL A 75 -8.92 0.81 -1.75
CA VAL A 75 -8.38 0.11 -0.57
C VAL A 75 -9.47 -0.66 0.19
N ALA A 76 -10.61 -0.93 -0.45
CA ALA A 76 -11.69 -1.67 0.20
C ALA A 76 -11.17 -3.03 0.68
N ASP A 77 -11.42 -3.34 1.94
CA ASP A 77 -10.99 -4.59 2.57
C ASP A 77 -9.47 -4.83 2.56
N ALA A 78 -8.68 -3.85 2.18
CA ALA A 78 -7.22 -3.95 2.33
C ALA A 78 -6.87 -3.90 3.81
N ASP A 79 -5.96 -4.77 4.23
CA ASP A 79 -5.59 -4.89 5.65
C ASP A 79 -4.29 -4.17 5.90
N PHE A 80 -4.37 -3.03 6.60
CA PHE A 80 -3.23 -2.20 6.99
C PHE A 80 -2.87 -2.37 8.47
N SER A 81 -3.31 -3.45 9.09
CA SER A 81 -3.01 -3.67 10.53
C SER A 81 -1.51 -3.66 10.76
N GLY A 82 -1.05 -2.84 11.69
CA GLY A 82 0.37 -2.71 12.01
C GLY A 82 1.21 -1.98 10.97
N ALA A 83 0.60 -1.50 9.89
CA ALA A 83 1.35 -0.79 8.84
C ALA A 83 1.83 0.58 9.33
N ASP A 84 2.98 1.00 8.86
CA ASP A 84 3.55 2.31 9.17
C ASP A 84 3.31 3.27 8.01
N LEU A 85 2.41 4.22 8.21
CA LEU A 85 2.07 5.26 7.24
C LEU A 85 2.61 6.62 7.66
N SER A 86 3.61 6.65 8.54
CA SER A 86 4.14 7.92 9.04
C SER A 86 4.70 8.75 7.88
N ASN A 87 4.33 10.03 7.86
CA ASN A 87 4.70 10.98 6.82
C ASN A 87 4.22 10.59 5.41
N ALA A 88 3.36 9.60 5.28
CA ALA A 88 2.80 9.25 3.98
C ALA A 88 1.87 10.34 3.50
N ARG A 89 1.83 10.56 2.18
CA ARG A 89 0.91 11.48 1.54
C ARG A 89 -0.26 10.67 1.01
N ILE A 90 -1.41 10.83 1.62
CA ILE A 90 -2.61 10.08 1.31
C ILE A 90 -3.66 11.03 0.78
N ASP A 91 -4.29 10.66 -0.33
CA ASP A 91 -5.41 11.42 -0.86
C ASP A 91 -6.59 11.35 0.11
N ILE A 92 -6.93 12.47 0.70
CA ILE A 92 -8.01 12.55 1.71
C ILE A 92 -9.33 13.02 1.13
N THR A 93 -9.41 13.21 -0.18
CA THR A 93 -10.63 13.72 -0.79
C THR A 93 -11.76 12.69 -0.82
N THR A 94 -11.46 11.45 -0.50
CA THR A 94 -12.44 10.37 -0.51
C THR A 94 -12.45 9.65 0.83
N ASP A 95 -13.60 9.05 1.16
CA ASP A 95 -13.74 8.28 2.39
C ASP A 95 -13.36 6.80 2.19
N ILE A 96 -12.56 6.51 1.18
CA ILE A 96 -12.23 5.12 0.83
C ILE A 96 -11.54 4.39 1.97
N TRP A 97 -10.85 5.14 2.85
CA TRP A 97 -10.16 4.54 3.99
C TRP A 97 -11.09 4.01 5.06
N LEU A 98 -12.39 4.38 5.00
CA LEU A 98 -13.37 3.81 5.91
C LEU A 98 -13.57 2.31 5.69
N ASP A 99 -13.31 1.83 4.48
CA ASP A 99 -13.47 0.42 4.13
C ASP A 99 -12.17 -0.38 4.31
N ALA A 100 -11.07 0.27 4.63
CA ALA A 100 -9.81 -0.41 4.89
C ALA A 100 -9.80 -0.95 6.32
N ILE A 101 -9.03 -2.01 6.52
CA ILE A 101 -8.87 -2.64 7.85
C ILE A 101 -7.62 -2.04 8.50
N THR A 102 -7.78 -1.50 9.70
CA THR A 102 -6.68 -0.94 10.48
C THR A 102 -6.82 -1.42 11.93
N ASP A 103 -5.75 -1.26 12.71
CA ASP A 103 -5.79 -1.61 14.13
C ASP A 103 -5.05 -0.57 14.97
N ASP A 104 -4.87 -0.85 16.27
CA ASP A 104 -4.21 0.07 17.18
C ASP A 104 -2.72 0.27 16.86
N GLU A 105 -2.12 -0.63 16.11
CA GLU A 105 -0.71 -0.56 15.74
C GLU A 105 -0.49 0.13 14.40
N THR A 106 -1.57 0.41 13.65
CA THR A 106 -1.45 1.17 12.40
C THR A 106 -1.03 2.60 12.73
N VAL A 107 0.07 3.06 12.13
CA VAL A 107 0.57 4.42 12.33
C VAL A 107 0.13 5.28 11.15
N PHE A 108 -0.70 6.28 11.42
CA PHE A 108 -1.19 7.21 10.41
C PHE A 108 -0.32 8.46 10.36
N PRO A 109 -0.29 9.16 9.21
CA PRO A 109 0.38 10.45 9.15
C PRO A 109 -0.26 11.42 10.15
N SER A 110 0.54 12.26 10.77
CA SER A 110 0.06 13.16 11.82
C SER A 110 -1.00 14.16 11.33
N HIS A 111 -1.03 14.44 10.04
CA HIS A 111 -1.96 15.41 9.43
C HIS A 111 -3.08 14.76 8.63
N HIS A 112 -3.14 13.44 8.57
CA HIS A 112 -4.14 12.70 7.82
C HIS A 112 -4.62 11.50 8.63
N ARG A 113 -5.61 11.73 9.48
CA ARG A 113 -6.25 10.63 10.21
C ARG A 113 -7.63 10.41 9.65
N PRO A 114 -8.04 9.16 9.43
CA PRO A 114 -9.43 8.88 9.09
C PRO A 114 -10.35 9.41 10.18
N LEU A 115 -11.52 9.90 9.79
CA LEU A 115 -12.46 10.53 10.73
C LEU A 115 -12.98 9.57 11.79
N TYR A 116 -12.92 8.27 11.54
CA TYR A 116 -13.43 7.27 12.47
C TYR A 116 -12.41 6.86 13.53
N MET A 117 -11.25 7.41 13.50
CA MET A 117 -10.18 7.09 14.47
C MET A 117 -10.25 7.99 15.70
#